data_fdebcffe0fbfb038b3af32f128287dcd
#
_entry.id   fdebcffe0fbfb038b3af32f128287dcd
#
_cell.length_a   1.000
_cell.length_b   1.000
_cell.length_c   1.000
_cell.angle_alpha   90.00
_cell.angle_beta   90.00
_cell.angle_gamma   90.00
#
_symmetry.space_group_name_H-M   'P 1'
#
loop_
_entity.id
_entity.type
_entity.pdbx_description
1 polymer ?
#
loop_
_entity_poly.entity_id
_entity_poly.type
_entity_poly.pdbx_seq_one_letter_code
_entity_poly.pdbx_strand_id
1 'polypeptide(L)'
;MQEQPTPTKENEASALNCSGAWTADGYIKDQDLLTGYTYRTIPAMQNSCGPVAVFNLCRRTGKKVSFDHLLKEMDGMHMMHIPGPTFMYVMRKVLTFYLPGWQEVHGRDEAVDAAEHSSMGIFRYHEKHIPHFVGYFRQEGDTFRFFNVDNEIEDSVMSIQEFAAGHLLGGSVKLIWWEEEE
;
A
#
# COMPACT_ATOMS: atom_id res chain seq x y z
N MET A 1 -9.01 -13.66 29.78
CA MET A 1 -9.57 -14.13 28.50
C MET A 1 -10.49 -13.02 28.01
N GLN A 2 -10.05 -12.22 27.04
CA GLN A 2 -10.91 -11.20 26.42
C GLN A 2 -11.56 -11.86 25.20
N GLU A 3 -12.90 -11.89 25.19
CA GLU A 3 -13.69 -12.36 24.06
C GLU A 3 -13.42 -11.48 22.84
N GLN A 4 -13.08 -12.10 21.71
CA GLN A 4 -13.00 -11.43 20.42
C GLN A 4 -14.43 -11.02 20.01
N PRO A 5 -14.65 -9.79 19.54
CA PRO A 5 -15.96 -9.39 19.04
C PRO A 5 -16.32 -10.24 17.82
N THR A 6 -17.48 -10.85 17.86
CA THR A 6 -18.06 -11.61 16.76
C THR A 6 -18.27 -10.68 15.57
N PRO A 7 -17.89 -11.06 14.32
CA PRO A 7 -18.11 -10.22 13.15
C PRO A 7 -19.62 -9.98 12.96
N THR A 8 -19.99 -8.74 12.71
CA THR A 8 -21.37 -8.37 12.38
C THR A 8 -21.72 -8.77 10.95
N LYS A 9 -22.98 -9.07 10.65
CA LYS A 9 -23.47 -9.48 9.32
C LYS A 9 -23.11 -8.49 8.20
N GLU A 10 -22.91 -7.22 8.51
CA GLU A 10 -22.44 -6.19 7.57
C GLU A 10 -20.98 -6.39 7.18
N ASN A 11 -20.12 -6.87 8.09
CA ASN A 11 -18.71 -7.22 7.80
C ASN A 11 -18.59 -8.46 6.91
N GLU A 12 -19.50 -9.43 7.06
CA GLU A 12 -19.52 -10.63 6.21
C GLU A 12 -19.98 -10.32 4.78
N ALA A 13 -20.96 -9.44 4.60
CA ALA A 13 -21.44 -9.03 3.28
C ALA A 13 -20.39 -8.21 2.50
N SER A 14 -19.66 -7.34 3.19
CA SER A 14 -18.54 -6.56 2.61
C SER A 14 -17.37 -7.48 2.22
N ALA A 15 -17.04 -8.46 3.06
CA ALA A 15 -15.96 -9.43 2.79
C ALA A 15 -16.26 -10.32 1.56
N LEU A 16 -17.51 -10.73 1.35
CA LEU A 16 -17.93 -11.55 0.22
C LEU A 16 -17.82 -10.82 -1.13
N ASN A 17 -18.10 -9.51 -1.15
CA ASN A 17 -18.04 -8.72 -2.38
C ASN A 17 -16.61 -8.32 -2.79
N CYS A 18 -15.62 -8.44 -1.89
CA CYS A 18 -14.23 -8.05 -2.13
C CYS A 18 -13.26 -9.24 -2.19
N SER A 19 -13.76 -10.48 -2.32
CA SER A 19 -12.91 -11.68 -2.26
C SER A 19 -11.76 -11.68 -3.26
N GLY A 20 -11.94 -11.09 -4.44
CA GLY A 20 -10.90 -10.96 -5.46
C GLY A 20 -9.81 -9.92 -5.15
N ALA A 21 -10.09 -8.94 -4.30
CA ALA A 21 -9.14 -7.89 -3.92
C ALA A 21 -8.06 -8.38 -2.95
N TRP A 22 -8.29 -9.49 -2.27
CA TRP A 22 -7.47 -9.98 -1.17
C TRP A 22 -6.72 -11.25 -1.54
N THR A 23 -5.51 -11.37 -1.01
CA THR A 23 -4.76 -12.63 -1.02
C THR A 23 -5.25 -13.58 0.07
N ALA A 24 -4.93 -14.87 -0.01
CA ALA A 24 -5.30 -15.86 1.00
C ALA A 24 -4.72 -15.55 2.39
N ASP A 25 -3.55 -14.91 2.44
CA ASP A 25 -2.89 -14.46 3.67
C ASP A 25 -3.30 -13.03 4.09
N GLY A 26 -4.30 -12.44 3.40
CA GLY A 26 -5.05 -11.26 3.80
C GLY A 26 -4.37 -9.93 3.50
N TYR A 27 -3.49 -9.87 2.51
CA TYR A 27 -3.04 -8.61 1.91
C TYR A 27 -4.01 -8.14 0.84
N ILE A 28 -4.06 -6.85 0.56
CA ILE A 28 -4.82 -6.31 -0.57
C ILE A 28 -3.90 -6.31 -1.79
N LYS A 29 -4.23 -7.14 -2.77
CA LYS A 29 -3.45 -7.29 -4.01
C LYS A 29 -3.91 -6.38 -5.14
N ASP A 30 -5.18 -5.99 -5.14
CA ASP A 30 -5.79 -5.19 -6.20
C ASP A 30 -6.84 -4.24 -5.62
N GLN A 31 -6.58 -2.93 -5.69
CA GLN A 31 -7.53 -1.93 -5.21
C GLN A 31 -8.77 -1.82 -6.10
N ASP A 32 -8.68 -2.11 -7.39
CA ASP A 32 -9.78 -1.95 -8.34
C ASP A 32 -10.95 -2.90 -8.04
N LEU A 33 -10.68 -3.95 -7.27
CA LEU A 33 -11.66 -4.91 -6.78
C LEU A 33 -12.22 -4.56 -5.38
N LEU A 34 -11.78 -3.45 -4.76
CA LEU A 34 -12.27 -2.99 -3.45
C LEU A 34 -13.65 -2.34 -3.58
N THR A 35 -14.70 -3.16 -3.52
CA THR A 35 -16.09 -2.69 -3.50
C THR A 35 -16.58 -2.45 -2.06
N GLY A 36 -17.52 -1.51 -1.87
CA GLY A 36 -18.12 -1.23 -0.56
C GLY A 36 -17.29 -0.32 0.35
N TYR A 37 -16.08 0.08 -0.03
CA TYR A 37 -15.27 1.06 0.69
C TYR A 37 -15.33 2.44 0.03
N THR A 38 -15.22 3.47 0.86
CA THR A 38 -15.15 4.87 0.42
C THR A 38 -13.90 5.52 0.99
N TYR A 39 -13.19 6.29 0.16
CA TYR A 39 -12.04 7.07 0.56
C TYR A 39 -12.08 8.43 -0.14
N ARG A 40 -11.98 9.51 0.64
CA ARG A 40 -12.05 10.89 0.13
C ARG A 40 -13.30 11.12 -0.74
N THR A 41 -14.45 10.70 -0.23
CA THR A 41 -15.80 10.89 -0.83
C THR A 41 -16.09 10.14 -2.14
N ILE A 42 -15.15 9.32 -2.63
CA ILE A 42 -15.35 8.49 -3.82
C ILE A 42 -15.08 7.00 -3.50
N PRO A 43 -15.50 6.05 -4.36
CA PRO A 43 -15.17 4.65 -4.16
C PRO A 43 -13.66 4.43 -3.99
N ALA A 44 -13.27 3.66 -2.98
CA ALA A 44 -11.87 3.41 -2.64
C ALA A 44 -11.08 2.78 -3.79
N MET A 45 -11.72 1.97 -4.62
CA MET A 45 -11.14 1.39 -5.83
C MET A 45 -10.49 2.42 -6.78
N GLN A 46 -10.89 3.69 -6.73
CA GLN A 46 -10.39 4.73 -7.62
C GLN A 46 -9.18 5.50 -7.07
N ASN A 47 -8.92 5.44 -5.75
CA ASN A 47 -7.94 6.36 -5.15
C ASN A 47 -7.24 5.85 -3.88
N SER A 48 -7.39 4.57 -3.53
CA SER A 48 -6.87 4.02 -2.27
C SER A 48 -5.49 3.38 -2.35
N CYS A 49 -4.72 3.58 -3.41
CA CYS A 49 -3.37 3.01 -3.52
C CYS A 49 -2.47 3.34 -2.30
N GLY A 50 -2.53 4.56 -1.78
CA GLY A 50 -1.81 4.93 -0.55
C GLY A 50 -2.26 4.14 0.67
N PRO A 51 -3.55 4.15 1.05
CA PRO A 51 -4.08 3.30 2.12
C PRO A 51 -3.79 1.80 1.95
N VAL A 52 -3.89 1.27 0.74
CA VAL A 52 -3.56 -0.14 0.44
C VAL A 52 -2.09 -0.43 0.75
N ALA A 53 -1.17 0.43 0.30
CA ALA A 53 0.25 0.26 0.58
C ALA A 53 0.54 0.27 2.09
N VAL A 54 0.00 1.25 2.83
CA VAL A 54 0.17 1.33 4.30
C VAL A 54 -0.43 0.11 5.00
N PHE A 55 -1.64 -0.30 4.64
CA PHE A 55 -2.32 -1.46 5.23
C PHE A 55 -1.47 -2.73 5.08
N ASN A 56 -0.95 -2.99 3.88
CA ASN A 56 -0.16 -4.17 3.61
C ASN A 56 1.15 -4.19 4.43
N LEU A 57 1.83 -3.05 4.56
CA LEU A 57 3.03 -2.98 5.41
C LEU A 57 2.70 -3.11 6.91
N CYS A 58 1.61 -2.53 7.39
CA CYS A 58 1.12 -2.75 8.75
C CYS A 58 0.88 -4.24 9.01
N ARG A 59 0.24 -4.94 8.06
CA ARG A 59 0.01 -6.37 8.16
C ARG A 59 1.30 -7.17 8.17
N ARG A 60 2.27 -6.84 7.32
CA ARG A 60 3.61 -7.46 7.29
C ARG A 60 4.32 -7.39 8.64
N THR A 61 4.22 -6.26 9.33
CA THR A 61 4.85 -6.01 10.64
C THR A 61 4.00 -6.48 11.83
N GLY A 62 2.88 -7.19 11.59
CA GLY A 62 1.99 -7.68 12.64
C GLY A 62 1.13 -6.62 13.33
N LYS A 63 1.08 -5.40 12.79
CA LYS A 63 0.20 -4.34 13.30
C LYS A 63 -1.25 -4.66 13.00
N LYS A 64 -2.07 -4.65 14.06
CA LYS A 64 -3.51 -4.93 13.95
C LYS A 64 -4.27 -3.65 13.63
N VAL A 65 -4.52 -3.39 12.36
CA VAL A 65 -5.35 -2.29 11.89
C VAL A 65 -6.35 -2.83 10.87
N SER A 66 -7.61 -2.42 10.94
CA SER A 66 -8.58 -2.75 9.89
C SER A 66 -8.45 -1.76 8.74
N PHE A 67 -8.69 -2.22 7.51
CA PHE A 67 -8.59 -1.36 6.34
C PHE A 67 -9.60 -0.19 6.39
N ASP A 68 -10.83 -0.44 6.82
CA ASP A 68 -11.86 0.60 7.00
C ASP A 68 -11.43 1.67 8.01
N HIS A 69 -10.82 1.26 9.13
CA HIS A 69 -10.30 2.21 10.12
C HIS A 69 -9.18 3.08 9.51
N LEU A 70 -8.25 2.46 8.80
CA LEU A 70 -7.14 3.17 8.15
C LEU A 70 -7.63 4.17 7.10
N LEU A 71 -8.63 3.78 6.29
CA LEU A 71 -9.24 4.70 5.31
C LEU A 71 -9.81 5.94 5.99
N LYS A 72 -10.59 5.77 7.06
CA LYS A 72 -11.21 6.88 7.80
C LYS A 72 -10.16 7.78 8.45
N GLU A 73 -9.12 7.19 9.03
CA GLU A 73 -8.05 7.93 9.67
C GLU A 73 -7.23 8.75 8.64
N MET A 74 -6.85 8.13 7.54
CA MET A 74 -6.13 8.81 6.48
C MET A 74 -6.99 9.89 5.80
N ASP A 75 -8.29 9.66 5.64
CA ASP A 75 -9.22 10.68 5.12
C ASP A 75 -9.27 11.90 6.06
N GLY A 76 -9.37 11.67 7.37
CA GLY A 76 -9.34 12.74 8.37
C GLY A 76 -8.03 13.53 8.45
N MET A 77 -6.92 13.00 7.94
CA MET A 77 -5.63 13.70 7.88
C MET A 77 -5.52 14.67 6.70
N HIS A 78 -6.40 14.59 5.72
CA HIS A 78 -6.42 15.51 4.59
C HIS A 78 -6.97 16.88 5.00
N MET A 79 -6.29 17.95 4.58
CA MET A 79 -6.73 19.33 4.87
C MET A 79 -8.02 19.73 4.13
N MET A 80 -8.32 19.06 3.03
CA MET A 80 -9.53 19.28 2.23
C MET A 80 -10.19 17.94 1.91
N HIS A 81 -11.49 17.84 2.19
CA HIS A 81 -12.31 16.68 1.88
C HIS A 81 -12.81 16.72 0.43
N ILE A 82 -11.87 16.74 -0.52
CA ILE A 82 -12.16 16.70 -1.95
C ILE A 82 -11.69 15.37 -2.55
N PRO A 83 -12.34 14.86 -3.61
CA PRO A 83 -11.85 13.68 -4.32
C PRO A 83 -10.41 13.84 -4.79
N GLY A 84 -9.65 12.76 -4.79
CA GLY A 84 -8.30 12.79 -5.33
C GLY A 84 -7.37 11.75 -4.67
N PRO A 85 -6.11 11.67 -5.13
CA PRO A 85 -5.14 10.72 -4.61
C PRO A 85 -4.71 11.06 -3.18
N THR A 86 -4.08 10.09 -2.52
CA THR A 86 -3.40 10.31 -1.25
C THR A 86 -2.22 11.25 -1.44
N PHE A 87 -2.09 12.25 -0.56
CA PHE A 87 -0.95 13.17 -0.59
C PHE A 87 0.24 12.62 0.23
N MET A 88 1.46 12.95 -0.19
CA MET A 88 2.68 12.53 0.50
C MET A 88 2.73 12.95 1.98
N TYR A 89 2.19 14.12 2.34
CA TYR A 89 2.19 14.54 3.75
C TYR A 89 1.28 13.64 4.62
N VAL A 90 0.19 13.10 4.07
CA VAL A 90 -0.66 12.12 4.75
C VAL A 90 0.09 10.80 4.90
N MET A 91 0.76 10.35 3.83
CA MET A 91 1.60 9.14 3.89
C MET A 91 2.65 9.25 5.00
N ARG A 92 3.40 10.35 5.05
CA ARG A 92 4.41 10.56 6.09
C ARG A 92 3.83 10.56 7.50
N LYS A 93 2.68 11.20 7.73
CA LYS A 93 2.01 11.22 9.03
C LYS A 93 1.59 9.83 9.48
N VAL A 94 0.88 9.11 8.63
CA VAL A 94 0.38 7.77 8.98
C VAL A 94 1.51 6.77 9.17
N LEU A 95 2.56 6.83 8.34
CA LEU A 95 3.73 5.96 8.48
C LEU A 95 4.52 6.28 9.75
N THR A 96 4.68 7.55 10.12
CA THR A 96 5.32 7.91 11.40
C THR A 96 4.56 7.35 12.60
N PHE A 97 3.24 7.27 12.51
CA PHE A 97 2.40 6.72 13.59
C PHE A 97 2.43 5.18 13.64
N TYR A 98 2.20 4.53 12.50
CA TYR A 98 2.08 3.07 12.46
C TYR A 98 3.41 2.34 12.31
N LEU A 99 4.32 2.88 11.51
CA LEU A 99 5.55 2.24 11.05
C LEU A 99 6.74 3.24 11.13
N PRO A 100 7.14 3.67 12.33
CA PRO A 100 8.26 4.61 12.50
C PRO A 100 9.58 4.01 11.97
N GLY A 101 10.58 4.87 11.78
CA GLY A 101 11.91 4.45 11.33
C GLY A 101 12.12 4.44 9.82
N TRP A 102 11.15 4.93 9.05
CA TRP A 102 11.27 5.03 7.59
C TRP A 102 12.27 6.11 7.15
N GLN A 103 12.84 5.89 5.98
CA GLN A 103 13.67 6.82 5.24
C GLN A 103 12.98 7.19 3.92
N GLU A 104 13.37 8.29 3.28
CA GLU A 104 12.81 8.71 1.99
C GLU A 104 13.93 9.12 1.04
N VAL A 105 13.85 8.65 -0.20
CA VAL A 105 14.74 9.06 -1.29
C VAL A 105 13.92 9.49 -2.51
N HIS A 106 14.54 10.29 -3.36
CA HIS A 106 13.93 10.85 -4.57
C HIS A 106 14.84 10.57 -5.76
N GLY A 107 14.26 10.31 -6.90
CA GLY A 107 14.98 9.88 -8.08
C GLY A 107 14.83 8.39 -8.32
N ARG A 108 14.87 7.97 -9.58
CA ARG A 108 14.67 6.57 -9.95
C ARG A 108 15.83 5.68 -9.48
N ASP A 109 17.04 6.11 -9.76
CA ASP A 109 18.21 5.26 -9.51
C ASP A 109 18.51 5.14 -8.02
N GLU A 110 18.38 6.24 -7.26
CA GLU A 110 18.47 6.24 -5.80
C GLU A 110 17.36 5.42 -5.14
N ALA A 111 16.14 5.45 -5.69
CA ALA A 111 15.03 4.67 -5.18
C ALA A 111 15.21 3.16 -5.45
N VAL A 112 15.77 2.79 -6.59
CA VAL A 112 16.09 1.39 -6.92
C VAL A 112 17.20 0.87 -6.01
N ASP A 113 18.30 1.62 -5.86
CA ASP A 113 19.41 1.25 -4.99
C ASP A 113 18.95 1.07 -3.53
N ALA A 114 18.19 2.03 -2.97
CA ALA A 114 17.67 1.94 -1.62
C ALA A 114 16.69 0.75 -1.45
N ALA A 115 15.86 0.47 -2.45
CA ALA A 115 14.92 -0.63 -2.41
C ALA A 115 15.60 -2.01 -2.38
N GLU A 116 16.71 -2.17 -3.09
CA GLU A 116 17.50 -3.41 -3.08
C GLU A 116 18.10 -3.75 -1.72
N HIS A 117 18.30 -2.73 -0.87
CA HIS A 117 18.85 -2.88 0.49
C HIS A 117 17.78 -2.78 1.59
N SER A 118 16.50 -2.72 1.21
CA SER A 118 15.40 -2.56 2.14
C SER A 118 14.74 -3.88 2.53
N SER A 119 14.14 -3.92 3.73
CA SER A 119 13.23 -5.01 4.13
C SER A 119 11.83 -4.85 3.55
N MET A 120 11.37 -3.59 3.39
CA MET A 120 10.08 -3.23 2.83
C MET A 120 10.06 -1.77 2.39
N GLY A 121 9.09 -1.38 1.59
CA GLY A 121 8.95 0.01 1.16
C GLY A 121 7.66 0.32 0.42
N ILE A 122 7.53 1.59 0.06
CA ILE A 122 6.43 2.12 -0.75
C ILE A 122 7.02 2.98 -1.85
N PHE A 123 6.93 2.52 -3.08
CA PHE A 123 7.19 3.35 -4.24
C PHE A 123 6.03 4.31 -4.49
N ARG A 124 6.35 5.55 -4.81
CA ARG A 124 5.43 6.50 -5.44
C ARG A 124 6.00 6.90 -6.80
N TYR A 125 5.27 6.61 -7.83
CA TYR A 125 5.62 6.96 -9.22
C TYR A 125 4.39 7.46 -9.98
N HIS A 126 4.53 7.82 -11.24
CA HIS A 126 3.40 8.21 -12.08
C HIS A 126 3.11 7.09 -13.07
N GLU A 127 1.88 6.62 -13.02
CA GLU A 127 1.33 5.73 -14.00
C GLU A 127 0.34 6.51 -14.87
N LYS A 128 0.60 6.54 -16.19
CA LYS A 128 -0.26 7.34 -17.10
C LYS A 128 -0.59 8.75 -16.59
N HIS A 129 0.41 9.42 -15.97
CA HIS A 129 0.29 10.75 -15.34
C HIS A 129 -0.47 10.80 -14.01
N ILE A 130 -0.95 9.69 -13.47
CA ILE A 130 -1.61 9.60 -12.17
C ILE A 130 -0.59 9.15 -11.13
N PRO A 131 -0.49 9.83 -9.96
CA PRO A 131 0.36 9.35 -8.88
C PRO A 131 -0.15 8.01 -8.37
N HIS A 132 0.72 7.00 -8.34
CA HIS A 132 0.43 5.66 -7.84
C HIS A 132 1.35 5.30 -6.69
N PHE A 133 0.84 4.54 -5.71
CA PHE A 133 1.59 4.00 -4.58
C PHE A 133 1.56 2.48 -4.63
N VAL A 134 2.74 1.88 -4.60
CA VAL A 134 2.92 0.42 -4.58
C VAL A 134 3.72 0.04 -3.35
N GLY A 135 3.13 -0.74 -2.47
CA GLY A 135 3.81 -1.32 -1.32
C GLY A 135 4.52 -2.61 -1.70
N TYR A 136 5.68 -2.87 -1.09
CA TYR A 136 6.40 -4.12 -1.26
C TYR A 136 7.11 -4.52 0.03
N PHE A 137 7.48 -5.79 0.12
CA PHE A 137 8.42 -6.28 1.13
C PHE A 137 9.27 -7.41 0.58
N ARG A 138 10.50 -7.54 1.13
CA ARG A 138 11.42 -8.63 0.81
C ARG A 138 10.85 -9.97 1.24
N GLN A 139 10.96 -10.98 0.39
CA GLN A 139 10.60 -12.36 0.69
C GLN A 139 11.82 -13.20 1.02
N GLU A 140 12.50 -13.67 0.01
CA GLU A 140 13.66 -14.54 0.13
C GLU A 140 14.73 -14.11 -0.88
N GLY A 141 15.94 -13.95 -0.44
CA GLY A 141 17.05 -13.47 -1.26
C GLY A 141 16.74 -12.10 -1.87
N ASP A 142 16.90 -11.99 -3.20
CA ASP A 142 16.67 -10.74 -3.94
C ASP A 142 15.26 -10.62 -4.51
N THR A 143 14.31 -11.38 -3.99
CA THR A 143 12.92 -11.33 -4.41
C THR A 143 12.05 -10.53 -3.45
N PHE A 144 11.11 -9.80 -4.02
CA PHE A 144 10.17 -8.93 -3.30
C PHE A 144 8.76 -9.21 -3.75
N ARG A 145 7.82 -9.14 -2.82
CA ARG A 145 6.40 -9.24 -3.09
C ARG A 145 5.82 -7.85 -3.17
N PHE A 146 5.26 -7.51 -4.32
CA PHE A 146 4.62 -6.24 -4.60
C PHE A 146 3.10 -6.37 -4.54
N PHE A 147 2.42 -5.29 -4.20
CA PHE A 147 0.97 -5.24 -4.07
C PHE A 147 0.40 -4.06 -4.82
N ASN A 148 -0.75 -4.27 -5.45
CA ASN A 148 -1.46 -3.23 -6.19
C ASN A 148 -0.64 -2.71 -7.38
N VAL A 149 0.07 -3.63 -8.03
CA VAL A 149 0.72 -3.41 -9.31
C VAL A 149 -0.31 -3.66 -10.40
N ASP A 150 -0.35 -2.81 -11.42
CA ASP A 150 -1.37 -2.83 -12.44
C ASP A 150 -1.72 -4.19 -13.04
N ASN A 151 -3.03 -4.47 -13.10
CA ASN A 151 -3.66 -5.55 -13.84
C ASN A 151 -3.10 -6.98 -13.61
N GLU A 152 -2.22 -7.16 -12.64
CA GLU A 152 -1.72 -8.48 -12.30
C GLU A 152 -2.59 -9.11 -11.21
N ILE A 153 -3.35 -10.11 -11.62
CA ILE A 153 -4.33 -10.84 -10.80
C ILE A 153 -3.65 -11.72 -9.75
N GLU A 154 -2.36 -12.00 -9.90
CA GLU A 154 -1.57 -12.87 -9.03
C GLU A 154 -0.53 -12.08 -8.23
N ASP A 155 0.01 -12.70 -7.17
CA ASP A 155 1.08 -12.13 -6.36
C ASP A 155 2.30 -11.77 -7.21
N SER A 156 2.57 -10.49 -7.35
CA SER A 156 3.71 -10.00 -8.11
C SER A 156 4.99 -10.19 -7.30
N VAL A 157 5.65 -11.33 -7.48
CA VAL A 157 6.96 -11.63 -6.88
C VAL A 157 8.04 -11.46 -7.95
N MET A 158 8.90 -10.48 -7.76
CA MET A 158 9.96 -10.13 -8.70
C MET A 158 11.11 -9.43 -7.99
N SER A 159 12.23 -9.22 -8.69
CA SER A 159 13.30 -8.37 -8.21
C SER A 159 12.93 -6.88 -8.30
N ILE A 160 13.64 -6.02 -7.56
CA ILE A 160 13.48 -4.56 -7.68
C ILE A 160 13.80 -4.08 -9.09
N GLN A 161 14.79 -4.68 -9.75
CA GLN A 161 15.20 -4.33 -11.11
C GLN A 161 14.09 -4.65 -12.14
N GLU A 162 13.43 -5.81 -12.02
CA GLU A 162 12.30 -6.18 -12.88
C GLU A 162 11.13 -5.21 -12.68
N PHE A 163 10.78 -4.91 -11.43
CA PHE A 163 9.77 -3.90 -11.12
C PHE A 163 10.12 -2.54 -11.73
N ALA A 164 11.36 -2.08 -11.54
CA ALA A 164 11.80 -0.79 -12.07
C ALA A 164 11.77 -0.74 -13.60
N ALA A 165 12.15 -1.82 -14.28
CA ALA A 165 12.10 -1.93 -15.73
C ALA A 165 10.67 -1.90 -16.30
N GLY A 166 9.71 -2.50 -15.57
CA GLY A 166 8.30 -2.54 -15.99
C GLY A 166 7.49 -1.29 -15.65
N HIS A 167 7.75 -0.67 -14.49
CA HIS A 167 6.85 0.32 -13.90
C HIS A 167 7.46 1.71 -13.67
N LEU A 168 8.78 1.82 -13.45
CA LEU A 168 9.42 3.11 -13.21
C LEU A 168 9.96 3.74 -14.51
N LEU A 169 9.13 3.79 -15.54
CA LEU A 169 9.51 4.17 -16.91
C LEU A 169 9.70 5.67 -17.13
N GLY A 170 9.35 6.52 -16.17
CA GLY A 170 9.52 7.96 -16.30
C GLY A 170 8.85 8.75 -15.18
N GLY A 171 9.10 10.07 -15.17
CA GLY A 171 8.53 10.98 -14.18
C GLY A 171 9.24 10.96 -12.83
N SER A 172 8.58 11.55 -11.84
CA SER A 172 9.13 11.67 -10.48
C SER A 172 8.92 10.37 -9.71
N VAL A 173 10.00 9.70 -9.34
CA VAL A 173 9.98 8.53 -8.45
C VAL A 173 10.36 8.97 -7.05
N LYS A 174 9.65 8.44 -6.05
CA LYS A 174 9.99 8.55 -4.63
C LYS A 174 9.87 7.17 -4.01
N LEU A 175 10.70 6.90 -3.04
CA LEU A 175 10.62 5.70 -2.23
C LEU A 175 10.62 6.10 -0.74
N ILE A 176 9.69 5.53 0.01
CA ILE A 176 9.73 5.43 1.47
C ILE A 176 10.10 3.99 1.79
N TRP A 177 11.11 3.77 2.63
CA TRP A 177 11.67 2.45 2.85
C TRP A 177 12.18 2.26 4.28
N TRP A 178 12.37 1.01 4.68
CA TRP A 178 12.93 0.59 5.96
C TRP A 178 14.14 -0.30 5.71
N GLU A 179 15.20 -0.06 6.44
CA GLU A 179 16.39 -0.91 6.40
C GLU A 179 16.08 -2.35 6.77
N GLU A 180 16.85 -3.27 6.25
CA GLU A 180 16.87 -4.65 6.71
C GLU A 180 17.55 -4.67 8.09
N GLU A 181 16.85 -5.17 9.11
CA GLU A 181 17.48 -5.38 10.43
C GLU A 181 18.47 -6.54 10.31
N GLU A 182 19.74 -6.29 10.66
CA GLU A 182 20.80 -7.31 10.69
C GLU A 182 20.51 -8.43 11.72
#